data_f50826b9cc941ae64ebc0e188b98292a
#
_entry.id   f50826b9cc941ae64ebc0e188b98292a
#
_cell.length_a   1.000
_cell.length_b   1.000
_cell.length_c   1.000
_cell.angle_alpha   90.00
_cell.angle_beta   90.00
_cell.angle_gamma   90.00
#
_symmetry.space_group_name_H-M   'P 1'
#
loop_
_entity.id
_entity.type
_entity.pdbx_description
1 polymer ?
#
loop_
_entity_poly.entity_id
_entity_poly.type
_entity_poly.pdbx_seq_one_letter_code
_entity_poly.pdbx_strand_id
1 'polypeptide(L)'
;ICASLAEIKYAEVEEILAFAKEKGEAPFVVLLDEIEDPHNLGAIIRNVEAFGAHGIILPKRRSALATATVAKASAGAMSMVKIARVSNLVQTIEKLKKAGLWICGTDMSGDNLYQADLSGALAVVIGGEGNGMRDLTKKHCDFMLSIPMRGQINSLNASVASGIVLSEIAKGR
;
A
#
# COMPACT_ATOMS: atom_id res chain seq x y z
N ILE A 1 -20.56 10.83 -25.78
CA ILE A 1 -20.63 11.20 -24.35
C ILE A 1 -19.21 11.08 -23.81
N CYS A 2 -18.48 12.21 -23.80
CA CYS A 2 -17.20 12.29 -23.11
C CYS A 2 -17.49 12.31 -21.61
N ALA A 3 -17.36 11.17 -20.95
CA ALA A 3 -17.21 11.19 -19.52
C ALA A 3 -15.86 11.85 -19.22
N SER A 4 -15.87 13.07 -18.77
CA SER A 4 -14.70 13.74 -18.22
C SER A 4 -14.21 12.88 -17.05
N LEU A 5 -13.09 12.18 -17.25
CA LEU A 5 -12.36 11.60 -16.14
C LEU A 5 -11.96 12.78 -15.25
N ALA A 6 -12.57 12.89 -14.09
CA ALA A 6 -12.16 13.86 -13.10
C ALA A 6 -10.66 13.66 -12.88
N GLU A 7 -9.88 14.71 -13.08
CA GLU A 7 -8.45 14.68 -12.78
C GLU A 7 -8.27 14.23 -11.34
N ILE A 8 -7.42 13.21 -11.15
CA ILE A 8 -7.11 12.74 -9.81
C ILE A 8 -6.32 13.83 -9.12
N LYS A 9 -6.87 14.32 -8.02
CA LYS A 9 -6.15 15.22 -7.14
C LYS A 9 -5.26 14.39 -6.22
N TYR A 10 -3.96 14.40 -6.50
CA TYR A 10 -2.99 13.75 -5.60
C TYR A 10 -2.88 14.50 -4.28
N ALA A 11 -2.80 13.73 -3.19
CA ALA A 11 -2.54 14.26 -1.85
C ALA A 11 -1.03 14.30 -1.58
N GLU A 12 -0.65 15.07 -0.58
CA GLU A 12 0.69 15.00 0.00
C GLU A 12 0.74 13.95 1.11
N VAL A 13 1.93 13.43 1.41
CA VAL A 13 2.11 12.43 2.48
C VAL A 13 1.63 12.99 3.81
N GLU A 14 1.88 14.27 4.08
CA GLU A 14 1.44 14.96 5.29
C GLU A 14 -0.10 14.99 5.43
N GLU A 15 -0.82 15.09 4.32
CA GLU A 15 -2.29 15.06 4.31
C GLU A 15 -2.82 13.68 4.72
N ILE A 16 -2.13 12.60 4.33
CA ILE A 16 -2.49 11.24 4.75
C ILE A 16 -2.33 11.09 6.25
N LEU A 17 -1.23 11.56 6.81
CA LEU A 17 -0.97 11.50 8.25
C LEU A 17 -1.94 12.40 9.03
N ALA A 18 -2.24 13.59 8.52
CA ALA A 18 -3.22 14.50 9.11
C ALA A 18 -4.63 13.90 9.12
N PHE A 19 -4.99 13.17 8.08
CA PHE A 19 -6.28 12.47 8.00
C PHE A 19 -6.45 11.42 9.10
N ALA A 20 -5.41 10.61 9.36
CA ALA A 20 -5.40 9.66 10.46
C ALA A 20 -5.60 10.37 11.82
N LYS A 21 -4.89 11.48 12.01
CA LYS A 21 -4.98 12.27 13.24
C LYS A 21 -6.35 12.87 13.44
N GLU A 22 -6.98 13.39 12.38
CA GLU A 22 -8.36 13.93 12.42
C GLU A 22 -9.38 12.86 12.84
N LYS A 23 -9.16 11.61 12.41
CA LYS A 23 -10.01 10.48 12.79
C LYS A 23 -9.71 9.95 14.20
N GLY A 24 -8.67 10.43 14.86
CA GLY A 24 -8.24 9.91 16.15
C GLY A 24 -7.67 8.49 16.08
N GLU A 25 -7.16 8.10 14.91
CA GLU A 25 -6.63 6.76 14.64
C GLU A 25 -5.11 6.78 14.49
N ALA A 26 -4.45 5.70 14.87
CA ALA A 26 -3.04 5.50 14.53
C ALA A 26 -2.88 5.41 13.00
N PRO A 27 -1.89 6.08 12.38
CA PRO A 27 -1.73 6.03 10.94
C PRO A 27 -1.57 4.62 10.41
N PHE A 28 -2.29 4.31 9.35
CA PHE A 28 -2.20 3.08 8.60
C PHE A 28 -2.06 3.45 7.12
N VAL A 29 -0.86 3.26 6.56
CA VAL A 29 -0.48 3.73 5.23
C VAL A 29 0.01 2.56 4.38
N VAL A 30 -0.31 2.58 3.10
CA VAL A 30 0.13 1.57 2.13
C VAL A 30 1.10 2.21 1.14
N LEU A 31 2.27 1.61 0.96
CA LEU A 31 3.24 2.01 -0.06
C LEU A 31 3.33 0.91 -1.11
N LEU A 32 3.42 1.30 -2.36
CA LEU A 32 3.60 0.36 -3.46
C LEU A 32 4.99 0.52 -4.08
N ASP A 33 5.65 -0.59 -4.30
CA ASP A 33 6.96 -0.64 -4.96
C ASP A 33 6.89 -1.60 -6.16
N GLU A 34 7.15 -1.09 -7.36
CA GLU A 34 7.11 -1.85 -8.61
C GLU A 34 5.71 -2.39 -9.00
N ILE A 35 4.63 -1.74 -8.60
CA ILE A 35 3.27 -2.06 -9.06
C ILE A 35 2.99 -1.28 -10.35
N GLU A 36 3.13 -1.94 -11.49
CA GLU A 36 3.00 -1.32 -12.82
C GLU A 36 1.69 -1.67 -13.54
N ASP A 37 1.04 -2.75 -13.13
CA ASP A 37 -0.23 -3.19 -13.74
C ASP A 37 -1.39 -2.34 -13.24
N PRO A 38 -2.14 -1.66 -14.12
CA PRO A 38 -3.30 -0.84 -13.76
C PRO A 38 -4.41 -1.62 -13.05
N HIS A 39 -4.63 -2.88 -13.38
CA HIS A 39 -5.63 -3.72 -12.73
C HIS A 39 -5.24 -4.02 -11.28
N ASN A 40 -3.98 -4.33 -11.04
CA ASN A 40 -3.45 -4.52 -9.68
C ASN A 40 -3.57 -3.23 -8.86
N LEU A 41 -3.17 -2.10 -9.44
CA LEU A 41 -3.27 -0.81 -8.74
C LEU A 41 -4.72 -0.50 -8.35
N GLY A 42 -5.66 -0.65 -9.27
CA GLY A 42 -7.08 -0.41 -8.99
C GLY A 42 -7.62 -1.32 -7.88
N ALA A 43 -7.30 -2.60 -7.94
CA ALA A 43 -7.72 -3.57 -6.92
C ALA A 43 -7.09 -3.28 -5.55
N ILE A 44 -5.82 -2.85 -5.51
CA ILE A 44 -5.15 -2.46 -4.27
C ILE A 44 -5.79 -1.20 -3.68
N ILE A 45 -6.11 -0.20 -4.49
CA ILE A 45 -6.83 1.01 -4.04
C ILE A 45 -8.17 0.63 -3.41
N ARG A 46 -8.89 -0.31 -4.02
CA ARG A 46 -10.14 -0.83 -3.47
C ARG A 46 -9.92 -1.50 -2.11
N ASN A 47 -8.86 -2.28 -1.95
CA ASN A 47 -8.50 -2.89 -0.68
C ASN A 47 -8.14 -1.82 0.38
N VAL A 48 -7.41 -0.78 0.00
CA VAL A 48 -7.05 0.34 0.89
C VAL A 48 -8.31 1.00 1.46
N GLU A 49 -9.30 1.26 0.62
CA GLU A 49 -10.58 1.81 1.06
C GLU A 49 -11.32 0.83 1.96
N ALA A 50 -11.47 -0.41 1.51
CA ALA A 50 -12.26 -1.44 2.21
C ALA A 50 -11.75 -1.74 3.62
N PHE A 51 -10.43 -1.71 3.82
CA PHE A 51 -9.80 -2.02 5.11
C PHE A 51 -9.41 -0.79 5.93
N GLY A 52 -9.79 0.40 5.49
CA GLY A 52 -9.66 1.62 6.27
C GLY A 52 -8.23 2.15 6.42
N ALA A 53 -7.34 1.83 5.49
CA ALA A 53 -6.05 2.51 5.46
C ALA A 53 -6.23 3.99 5.11
N HIS A 54 -5.40 4.85 5.66
CA HIS A 54 -5.58 6.30 5.54
C HIS A 54 -5.10 6.88 4.21
N GLY A 55 -4.32 6.13 3.46
CA GLY A 55 -3.87 6.53 2.15
C GLY A 55 -2.89 5.53 1.53
N ILE A 56 -2.58 5.80 0.26
CA ILE A 56 -1.66 5.01 -0.53
C ILE A 56 -0.59 5.92 -1.12
N ILE A 57 0.64 5.45 -1.13
CA ILE A 57 1.80 6.18 -1.65
C ILE A 57 2.39 5.41 -2.83
N LEU A 58 2.54 6.09 -3.95
CA LEU A 58 3.07 5.55 -5.20
C LEU A 58 4.37 6.27 -5.58
N PRO A 59 5.39 5.58 -6.08
CA PRO A 59 6.50 6.26 -6.75
C PRO A 59 6.03 6.84 -8.09
N LYS A 60 6.64 7.94 -8.52
CA LYS A 60 6.34 8.58 -9.82
C LYS A 60 6.84 7.75 -11.01
N ARG A 61 7.86 6.92 -10.78
CA ARG A 61 8.42 5.99 -11.78
C ARG A 61 8.12 4.55 -11.41
N ARG A 62 8.05 3.67 -12.41
CA ARG A 62 7.78 2.23 -12.24
C ARG A 62 6.51 1.98 -11.42
N SER A 63 5.47 2.73 -11.74
CA SER A 63 4.17 2.64 -11.12
C SER A 63 3.10 2.81 -12.18
N ALA A 64 1.98 2.15 -12.00
CA ALA A 64 0.81 2.35 -12.85
C ALA A 64 0.31 3.79 -12.71
N LEU A 65 -0.14 4.36 -13.82
CA LEU A 65 -0.78 5.67 -13.81
C LEU A 65 -2.26 5.53 -13.47
N ALA A 66 -2.79 6.56 -12.84
CA ALA A 66 -4.21 6.65 -12.56
C ALA A 66 -4.98 6.91 -13.87
N THR A 67 -5.37 5.83 -14.51
CA THR A 67 -6.06 5.80 -15.81
C THR A 67 -7.53 5.39 -15.63
N ALA A 68 -8.31 5.41 -16.73
CA ALA A 68 -9.66 4.88 -16.75
C ALA A 68 -9.72 3.40 -16.31
N THR A 69 -8.69 2.62 -16.65
CA THR A 69 -8.58 1.21 -16.22
C THR A 69 -8.46 1.10 -14.70
N VAL A 70 -7.64 1.94 -14.08
CA VAL A 70 -7.49 1.99 -12.61
C VAL A 70 -8.79 2.43 -11.95
N ALA A 71 -9.45 3.46 -12.48
CA ALA A 71 -10.74 3.92 -11.97
C ALA A 71 -11.79 2.80 -11.98
N LYS A 72 -11.89 2.06 -13.09
CA LYS A 72 -12.81 0.93 -13.24
C LYS A 72 -12.45 -0.22 -12.30
N ALA A 73 -11.18 -0.60 -12.23
CA ALA A 73 -10.72 -1.70 -11.37
C ALA A 73 -10.88 -1.38 -9.87
N SER A 74 -10.84 -0.12 -9.49
CA SER A 74 -11.03 0.30 -8.10
C SER A 74 -12.51 0.36 -7.66
N ALA A 75 -13.46 0.17 -8.58
CA ALA A 75 -14.91 0.23 -8.30
C ALA A 75 -15.33 1.52 -7.58
N GLY A 76 -14.76 2.66 -7.97
CA GLY A 76 -15.03 3.97 -7.39
C GLY A 76 -14.18 4.34 -6.18
N ALA A 77 -13.39 3.42 -5.62
CA ALA A 77 -12.56 3.69 -4.44
C ALA A 77 -11.48 4.75 -4.70
N MET A 78 -11.05 4.91 -5.95
CA MET A 78 -10.03 5.89 -6.33
C MET A 78 -10.41 7.33 -5.94
N SER A 79 -11.68 7.68 -5.93
CA SER A 79 -12.16 9.00 -5.51
C SER A 79 -12.30 9.15 -3.99
N MET A 80 -12.20 8.05 -3.24
CA MET A 80 -12.39 8.01 -1.78
C MET A 80 -11.06 7.94 -1.03
N VAL A 81 -10.00 7.47 -1.68
CA VAL A 81 -8.69 7.21 -1.09
C VAL A 81 -7.75 8.38 -1.36
N LYS A 82 -6.99 8.79 -0.34
CA LYS A 82 -5.89 9.75 -0.53
C LYS A 82 -4.72 9.04 -1.21
N ILE A 83 -4.32 9.53 -2.37
CA ILE A 83 -3.23 8.97 -3.17
C ILE A 83 -2.13 10.01 -3.27
N ALA A 84 -0.96 9.68 -2.75
CA ALA A 84 0.25 10.51 -2.87
C ALA A 84 1.21 9.89 -3.89
N ARG A 85 1.86 10.72 -4.69
CA ARG A 85 2.94 10.33 -5.58
C ARG A 85 4.23 10.96 -5.10
N VAL A 86 5.29 10.16 -5.01
CA VAL A 86 6.58 10.60 -4.48
C VAL A 86 7.71 10.31 -5.47
N SER A 87 8.73 11.16 -5.47
CA SER A 87 9.90 10.99 -6.34
C SER A 87 10.84 9.89 -5.83
N ASN A 88 10.88 9.68 -4.51
CA ASN A 88 11.80 8.73 -3.87
C ASN A 88 11.09 8.01 -2.72
N LEU A 89 10.80 6.72 -2.94
CA LEU A 89 10.07 5.90 -1.97
C LEU A 89 10.88 5.69 -0.68
N VAL A 90 12.21 5.50 -0.80
CA VAL A 90 13.08 5.29 0.36
C VAL A 90 13.12 6.52 1.26
N GLN A 91 13.23 7.72 0.69
CA GLN A 91 13.16 8.96 1.46
C GLN A 91 11.80 9.13 2.14
N THR A 92 10.73 8.73 1.47
CA THR A 92 9.39 8.74 2.05
C THR A 92 9.27 7.77 3.22
N ILE A 93 9.85 6.58 3.11
CA ILE A 93 9.92 5.61 4.21
C ILE A 93 10.63 6.22 5.42
N GLU A 94 11.79 6.85 5.21
CA GLU A 94 12.51 7.51 6.30
C GLU A 94 11.70 8.64 6.97
N LYS A 95 10.96 9.39 6.16
CA LYS A 95 10.04 10.42 6.65
C LYS A 95 8.92 9.83 7.52
N LEU A 96 8.34 8.71 7.10
CA LEU A 96 7.31 8.02 7.87
C LEU A 96 7.85 7.46 9.19
N LYS A 97 9.08 6.92 9.19
CA LYS A 97 9.76 6.49 10.41
C LYS A 97 9.93 7.64 11.41
N LYS A 98 10.37 8.81 10.93
CA LYS A 98 10.48 10.02 11.76
C LYS A 98 9.14 10.48 12.32
N ALA A 99 8.05 10.20 11.61
CA ALA A 99 6.70 10.48 12.07
C ALA A 99 6.16 9.43 13.06
N GLY A 100 6.95 8.40 13.38
CA GLY A 100 6.61 7.39 14.37
C GLY A 100 5.98 6.11 13.82
N LEU A 101 5.96 5.92 12.50
CA LEU A 101 5.42 4.69 11.92
C LEU A 101 6.47 3.58 11.89
N TRP A 102 6.05 2.36 12.18
CA TRP A 102 6.79 1.15 11.84
C TRP A 102 6.57 0.83 10.37
N ILE A 103 7.61 0.38 9.69
CA ILE A 103 7.56 0.03 8.27
C ILE A 103 7.70 -1.47 8.12
N CYS A 104 6.66 -2.12 7.65
CA CYS A 104 6.73 -3.54 7.29
C CYS A 104 6.65 -3.73 5.78
N GLY A 105 7.42 -4.66 5.29
CA GLY A 105 7.36 -5.09 3.89
C GLY A 105 6.72 -6.47 3.79
N THR A 106 6.43 -6.89 2.58
CA THR A 106 5.89 -8.22 2.30
C THR A 106 6.90 -9.02 1.47
N ASP A 107 7.28 -10.19 1.98
CA ASP A 107 8.23 -11.08 1.32
C ASP A 107 8.02 -12.51 1.83
N MET A 108 8.30 -13.50 0.97
CA MET A 108 8.21 -14.93 1.33
C MET A 108 9.08 -15.32 2.53
N SER A 109 10.20 -14.62 2.74
CA SER A 109 11.16 -14.88 3.83
C SER A 109 10.81 -14.16 5.13
N GLY A 110 9.70 -13.42 5.16
CA GLY A 110 9.29 -12.68 6.34
C GLY A 110 8.69 -13.52 7.45
N ASP A 111 8.39 -12.87 8.55
CA ASP A 111 7.69 -13.48 9.68
C ASP A 111 6.23 -13.78 9.31
N ASN A 112 5.65 -14.77 9.98
CA ASN A 112 4.25 -15.14 9.74
C ASN A 112 3.32 -13.96 10.03
N LEU A 113 2.57 -13.54 9.01
CA LEU A 113 1.61 -12.45 9.09
C LEU A 113 0.64 -12.58 10.27
N TYR A 114 0.18 -13.80 10.54
CA TYR A 114 -0.85 -14.06 11.57
C TYR A 114 -0.31 -14.05 13.00
N GLN A 115 1.00 -14.01 13.17
CA GLN A 115 1.67 -14.00 14.47
C GLN A 115 2.36 -12.66 14.77
N ALA A 116 2.38 -11.74 13.82
CA ALA A 116 3.04 -10.46 13.97
C ALA A 116 2.19 -9.47 14.77
N ASP A 117 2.86 -8.57 15.50
CA ASP A 117 2.20 -7.41 16.09
C ASP A 117 2.06 -6.31 15.03
N LEU A 118 0.81 -6.08 14.61
CA LEU A 118 0.46 -5.11 13.57
C LEU A 118 -0.31 -3.91 14.12
N SER A 119 -0.25 -3.71 15.42
CA SER A 119 -0.90 -2.59 16.11
C SER A 119 -0.12 -1.27 15.96
N GLY A 120 -0.78 -0.17 16.26
CA GLY A 120 -0.17 1.15 16.27
C GLY A 120 0.03 1.75 14.89
N ALA A 121 0.88 2.78 14.82
CA ALA A 121 1.19 3.49 13.59
C ALA A 121 2.04 2.61 12.67
N LEU A 122 1.52 2.27 11.51
CA LEU A 122 2.10 1.27 10.61
C LEU A 122 2.01 1.70 9.16
N ALA A 123 3.10 1.48 8.42
CA ALA A 123 3.10 1.55 6.96
C ALA A 123 3.50 0.19 6.40
N VAL A 124 2.74 -0.31 5.44
CA VAL A 124 3.03 -1.59 4.78
C VAL A 124 3.45 -1.36 3.33
N VAL A 125 4.53 -1.99 2.91
CA VAL A 125 5.04 -1.92 1.54
C VAL A 125 4.65 -3.20 0.81
N ILE A 126 3.93 -3.04 -0.29
CA ILE A 126 3.53 -4.13 -1.18
C ILE A 126 4.43 -4.08 -2.42
N GLY A 127 5.08 -5.18 -2.70
CA GLY A 127 5.94 -5.33 -3.89
C GLY A 127 5.17 -5.82 -5.11
N GLY A 128 5.73 -5.54 -6.29
CA GLY A 128 5.18 -5.97 -7.57
C GLY A 128 5.32 -7.46 -7.83
N GLU A 129 4.68 -7.92 -8.88
CA GLU A 129 4.78 -9.29 -9.35
C GLU A 129 6.19 -9.57 -9.92
N GLY A 130 6.63 -10.80 -9.82
CA GLY A 130 7.95 -11.23 -10.28
C GLY A 130 9.03 -11.00 -9.24
N ASN A 131 9.65 -9.84 -9.23
CA ASN A 131 10.79 -9.56 -8.35
C ASN A 131 10.40 -9.03 -6.95
N GLY A 132 9.11 -8.76 -6.71
CA GLY A 132 8.66 -8.18 -5.45
C GLY A 132 9.17 -6.76 -5.25
N MET A 133 9.52 -6.41 -4.00
CA MET A 133 10.12 -5.11 -3.69
C MET A 133 11.58 -5.05 -4.12
N ARG A 134 12.04 -3.84 -4.45
CA ARG A 134 13.48 -3.58 -4.68
C ARG A 134 14.27 -3.82 -3.39
N ASP A 135 15.53 -4.27 -3.54
CA ASP A 135 16.39 -4.57 -2.39
C ASP A 135 16.61 -3.36 -1.48
N LEU A 136 16.76 -2.18 -2.06
CA LEU A 136 16.93 -0.95 -1.28
C LEU A 136 15.69 -0.65 -0.43
N THR A 137 14.50 -0.85 -0.96
CA THR A 137 13.25 -0.69 -0.22
C THR A 137 13.16 -1.68 0.94
N LYS A 138 13.52 -2.95 0.69
CA LYS A 138 13.56 -3.99 1.74
C LYS A 138 14.47 -3.61 2.90
N LYS A 139 15.65 -3.07 2.60
CA LYS A 139 16.63 -2.66 3.62
C LYS A 139 16.12 -1.58 4.56
N HIS A 140 15.21 -0.75 4.10
CA HIS A 140 14.63 0.33 4.90
C HIS A 140 13.37 -0.09 5.66
N CYS A 141 12.84 -1.28 5.43
CA CYS A 141 11.78 -1.84 6.24
C CYS A 141 12.30 -2.25 7.62
N ASP A 142 11.49 -2.05 8.66
CA ASP A 142 11.83 -2.48 10.02
C ASP A 142 11.69 -3.98 10.18
N PHE A 143 10.71 -4.58 9.51
CA PHE A 143 10.50 -6.02 9.49
C PHE A 143 9.75 -6.45 8.22
N MET A 144 9.75 -7.76 7.95
CA MET A 144 9.09 -8.34 6.80
C MET A 144 8.02 -9.31 7.25
N LEU A 145 6.92 -9.34 6.51
CA LEU A 145 5.79 -10.24 6.73
C LEU A 145 5.66 -11.21 5.56
N SER A 146 5.32 -12.46 5.87
CA SER A 146 4.97 -13.44 4.87
C SER A 146 3.56 -13.98 5.08
N ILE A 147 2.87 -14.25 3.97
CA ILE A 147 1.62 -15.01 3.99
C ILE A 147 1.99 -16.49 3.96
N PRO A 148 1.62 -17.28 4.98
CA PRO A 148 1.94 -18.70 4.98
C PRO A 148 1.30 -19.42 3.79
N MET A 149 2.12 -20.08 2.99
CA MET A 149 1.70 -20.83 1.81
C MET A 149 1.82 -22.34 2.09
N ARG A 150 0.80 -23.09 1.74
CA ARG A 150 0.77 -24.56 1.96
C ARG A 150 0.97 -25.36 0.68
N GLY A 151 0.88 -24.71 -0.47
CA GLY A 151 1.07 -25.35 -1.78
C GLY A 151 2.48 -25.24 -2.28
N GLN A 152 2.66 -25.53 -3.56
CA GLN A 152 3.96 -25.43 -4.23
C GLN A 152 4.22 -24.05 -4.84
N ILE A 153 3.18 -23.26 -5.07
CA ILE A 153 3.31 -21.88 -5.54
C ILE A 153 3.81 -21.02 -4.38
N ASN A 154 4.82 -20.20 -4.66
CA ASN A 154 5.52 -19.41 -3.66
C ASN A 154 5.12 -17.92 -3.64
N SER A 155 4.21 -17.49 -4.49
CA SER A 155 3.72 -16.11 -4.53
C SER A 155 2.26 -16.05 -4.95
N LEU A 156 1.58 -14.98 -4.52
CA LEU A 156 0.22 -14.65 -4.93
C LEU A 156 0.25 -13.42 -5.84
N ASN A 157 -0.81 -13.22 -6.61
CA ASN A 157 -1.04 -11.96 -7.29
C ASN A 157 -0.94 -10.80 -6.28
N ALA A 158 -0.33 -9.68 -6.69
CA ALA A 158 -0.03 -8.56 -5.78
C ALA A 158 -1.28 -7.98 -5.12
N SER A 159 -2.40 -7.86 -5.87
CA SER A 159 -3.65 -7.34 -5.31
C SER A 159 -4.31 -8.31 -4.32
N VAL A 160 -4.20 -9.62 -4.59
CA VAL A 160 -4.68 -10.66 -3.67
C VAL A 160 -3.86 -10.66 -2.39
N ALA A 161 -2.54 -10.62 -2.49
CA ALA A 161 -1.64 -10.54 -1.34
C ALA A 161 -1.93 -9.29 -0.51
N SER A 162 -2.11 -8.14 -1.16
CA SER A 162 -2.46 -6.89 -0.46
C SER A 162 -3.77 -7.02 0.32
N GLY A 163 -4.79 -7.63 -0.26
CA GLY A 163 -6.07 -7.84 0.41
C GLY A 163 -5.93 -8.66 1.69
N ILE A 164 -5.16 -9.75 1.64
CA ILE A 164 -4.91 -10.61 2.80
C ILE A 164 -4.15 -9.84 3.89
N VAL A 165 -3.08 -9.14 3.52
CA VAL A 165 -2.25 -8.39 4.48
C VAL A 165 -3.04 -7.24 5.10
N LEU A 166 -3.74 -6.43 4.29
CA LEU A 166 -4.51 -5.31 4.80
C LEU A 166 -5.68 -5.74 5.68
N SER A 167 -6.32 -6.85 5.35
CA SER A 167 -7.38 -7.46 6.17
C SER A 167 -6.87 -7.84 7.56
N GLU A 168 -5.71 -8.47 7.64
CA GLU A 168 -5.12 -8.87 8.93
C GLU A 168 -4.69 -7.65 9.75
N ILE A 169 -4.11 -6.62 9.11
CA ILE A 169 -3.76 -5.37 9.79
C ILE A 169 -5.02 -4.68 10.33
N ALA A 170 -6.08 -4.60 9.54
CA ALA A 170 -7.33 -3.95 9.91
C ALA A 170 -8.05 -4.63 11.07
N LYS A 171 -7.88 -5.94 11.23
CA LYS A 171 -8.54 -6.75 12.25
C LYS A 171 -8.29 -6.25 13.69
N GLY A 172 -7.13 -5.66 13.94
CA GLY A 172 -6.73 -5.17 15.26
C GLY A 172 -7.00 -3.68 15.51
N ARG A 173 -7.76 -3.01 14.63
CA ARG A 173 -7.95 -1.55 14.66
C ARG A 173 -9.37 -1.14 14.98
#